data_a16bd1ba29593a22fe9bec6d3c083794
#
_entry.id   a16bd1ba29593a22fe9bec6d3c083794
#
_cell.length_a   1.000
_cell.length_b   1.000
_cell.length_c   1.000
_cell.angle_alpha   90.00
_cell.angle_beta   90.00
_cell.angle_gamma   90.00
#
_symmetry.space_group_name_H-M   'P 1'
#
loop_
_entity.id
_entity.type
_entity.pdbx_description
1 polymer ?
#
loop_
_entity_poly.entity_id
_entity_poly.type
_entity_poly.pdbx_seq_one_letter_code
_entity_poly.pdbx_strand_id
1 'polypeptide(L)'
;MDTNLPIKHSVYFNLIYTHNWIKHPLFFEILINDRSINLDISGHQHNALNKKVILAKHNVIKFRLFNKDHDNTVVNDAGQIVEDSFITLQKLVIDEINLTQILERSSTTGLYQNATTEFAFDMPIEQWLLEKLF
;
A
#
# COMPACT_ATOMS: atom_id res chain seq x y z
N MET A 1 -35.01 8.73 2.78
CA MET A 1 -33.72 8.14 2.44
C MET A 1 -32.84 8.11 3.67
N ASP A 2 -32.22 7.00 3.92
CA ASP A 2 -31.33 6.88 5.07
C ASP A 2 -29.94 7.45 4.73
N THR A 3 -29.63 8.61 5.31
CA THR A 3 -28.37 9.29 5.08
C THR A 3 -27.20 8.70 5.89
N ASN A 4 -27.48 7.73 6.77
CA ASN A 4 -26.45 7.08 7.58
C ASN A 4 -25.83 5.87 6.89
N LEU A 5 -26.41 5.42 5.78
CA LEU A 5 -25.83 4.33 5.02
C LEU A 5 -24.53 4.78 4.36
N PRO A 6 -23.49 3.95 4.41
CA PRO A 6 -22.24 4.27 3.71
C PRO A 6 -22.46 4.44 2.21
N ILE A 7 -21.83 5.43 1.64
CA ILE A 7 -21.77 5.58 0.19
C ILE A 7 -20.81 4.50 -0.33
N LYS A 8 -21.31 3.64 -1.23
CA LYS A 8 -20.50 2.61 -1.84
C LYS A 8 -20.19 2.99 -3.27
N HIS A 9 -18.92 3.15 -3.56
CA HIS A 9 -18.44 3.47 -4.88
C HIS A 9 -17.58 2.31 -5.41
N SER A 10 -17.88 1.90 -6.63
CA SER A 10 -17.04 0.96 -7.36
C SER A 10 -16.07 1.77 -8.21
N VAL A 11 -14.80 1.77 -7.84
CA VAL A 11 -13.78 2.60 -8.48
C VAL A 11 -12.53 1.77 -8.77
N TYR A 12 -11.67 2.27 -9.65
CA TYR A 12 -10.39 1.64 -9.88
C TYR A 12 -9.38 2.09 -8.83
N PHE A 13 -8.71 1.10 -8.28
CA PHE A 13 -7.58 1.25 -7.37
C PHE A 13 -6.32 0.87 -8.14
N ASN A 14 -5.40 1.80 -8.27
CA ASN A 14 -4.14 1.59 -8.97
C ASN A 14 -2.98 1.84 -8.04
N LEU A 15 -2.14 0.85 -7.89
CA LEU A 15 -0.93 0.93 -7.08
C LEU A 15 0.26 0.50 -7.92
N ILE A 16 1.30 1.34 -7.93
CA ILE A 16 2.58 0.98 -8.49
C ILE A 16 3.57 0.82 -7.34
N TYR A 17 4.25 -0.30 -7.29
CA TYR A 17 5.20 -0.59 -6.25
C TYR A 17 6.41 -1.33 -6.82
N THR A 18 7.54 -1.21 -6.13
CA THR A 18 8.72 -2.01 -6.41
C THR A 18 9.00 -2.90 -5.21
N HIS A 19 9.62 -4.02 -5.48
CA HIS A 19 10.03 -4.93 -4.44
C HIS A 19 11.33 -5.62 -4.82
N ASN A 20 12.03 -6.06 -3.80
CA ASN A 20 13.20 -6.90 -3.92
C ASN A 20 13.11 -7.97 -2.84
N TRP A 21 13.54 -9.19 -3.15
CA TRP A 21 13.61 -10.22 -2.13
C TRP A 21 14.88 -11.06 -2.32
N ILE A 22 15.35 -11.61 -1.22
CA ILE A 22 16.53 -12.45 -1.12
C ILE A 22 16.07 -13.77 -0.52
N LYS A 23 16.48 -14.89 -1.07
CA LYS A 23 16.16 -16.24 -0.61
C LYS A 23 14.72 -16.67 -0.91
N HIS A 24 13.72 -15.96 -0.43
CA HIS A 24 12.32 -16.28 -0.68
C HIS A 24 11.50 -15.01 -0.87
N PRO A 25 10.39 -15.07 -1.64
CA PRO A 25 9.52 -13.94 -1.83
C PRO A 25 8.91 -13.46 -0.52
N LEU A 26 8.69 -12.15 -0.44
CA LEU A 26 7.96 -11.54 0.67
C LEU A 26 6.46 -11.68 0.42
N PHE A 27 5.68 -11.73 1.48
CA PHE A 27 4.23 -11.63 1.38
C PHE A 27 3.80 -10.19 1.57
N PHE A 28 3.07 -9.69 0.59
CA PHE A 28 2.52 -8.35 0.61
C PHE A 28 1.01 -8.43 0.49
N GLU A 29 0.33 -7.86 1.47
CA GLU A 29 -1.12 -7.86 1.53
C GLU A 29 -1.63 -6.43 1.57
N ILE A 30 -2.67 -6.17 0.79
CA ILE A 30 -3.40 -4.91 0.83
C ILE A 30 -4.79 -5.21 1.36
N LEU A 31 -5.20 -4.50 2.41
CA LEU A 31 -6.55 -4.60 2.94
C LEU A 31 -7.26 -3.27 2.71
N ILE A 32 -8.38 -3.31 2.04
CA ILE A 32 -9.23 -2.15 1.82
C ILE A 32 -10.51 -2.36 2.62
N ASN A 33 -10.66 -1.59 3.70
CA ASN A 33 -11.77 -1.74 4.64
C ASN A 33 -11.91 -3.21 5.10
N ASP A 34 -10.78 -3.80 5.52
CA ASP A 34 -10.65 -5.16 6.01
C ASP A 34 -10.88 -6.27 4.95
N ARG A 35 -10.98 -5.90 3.68
CA ARG A 35 -11.01 -6.88 2.59
C ARG A 35 -9.60 -7.07 2.04
N SER A 36 -9.12 -8.30 2.12
CA SER A 36 -7.76 -8.63 1.72
C SER A 36 -7.61 -8.77 0.21
N ILE A 37 -6.52 -8.21 -0.31
CA ILE A 37 -6.04 -8.47 -1.66
C ILE A 37 -4.62 -9.00 -1.50
N ASN A 38 -4.42 -10.27 -1.80
CA ASN A 38 -3.10 -10.87 -1.78
C ASN A 38 -2.44 -10.71 -3.13
N LEU A 39 -1.18 -10.29 -3.11
CA LEU A 39 -0.41 -10.08 -4.32
C LEU A 39 0.69 -11.14 -4.44
N ASP A 40 0.85 -11.67 -5.63
CA ASP A 40 1.99 -12.52 -5.96
C ASP A 40 3.15 -11.61 -6.34
N ILE A 41 4.17 -11.57 -5.48
CA ILE A 41 5.36 -10.78 -5.69
C ILE A 41 6.60 -11.67 -5.85
N SER A 42 6.43 -12.83 -6.46
CA SER A 42 7.55 -13.78 -6.65
C SER A 42 8.62 -13.28 -7.62
N GLY A 43 8.31 -12.36 -8.51
CA GLY A 43 9.31 -11.74 -9.39
C GLY A 43 10.09 -10.61 -8.73
N HIS A 44 11.15 -10.16 -9.38
CA HIS A 44 11.98 -9.03 -8.92
C HIS A 44 11.75 -7.78 -9.73
N GLN A 45 10.54 -7.62 -10.26
CA GLN A 45 10.22 -6.54 -11.18
C GLN A 45 9.36 -5.48 -10.50
N HIS A 46 9.37 -4.30 -11.10
CA HIS A 46 8.41 -3.25 -10.80
C HIS A 46 7.00 -3.76 -11.09
N ASN A 47 6.09 -3.63 -10.14
CA ASN A 47 4.76 -4.16 -10.25
C ASN A 47 3.69 -3.07 -10.22
N ALA A 48 2.59 -3.37 -10.89
CA ALA A 48 1.41 -2.52 -10.90
C ALA A 48 0.18 -3.37 -10.60
N LEU A 49 -0.64 -2.90 -9.68
CA LEU A 49 -1.94 -3.48 -9.37
C LEU A 49 -3.01 -2.52 -9.88
N ASN A 50 -3.90 -3.02 -10.71
CA ASN A 50 -5.07 -2.28 -11.16
C ASN A 50 -6.29 -3.12 -10.86
N LYS A 51 -7.10 -2.70 -9.91
CA LYS A 51 -8.25 -3.49 -9.46
C LYS A 51 -9.44 -2.60 -9.18
N LYS A 52 -10.61 -3.08 -9.56
CA LYS A 52 -11.87 -2.42 -9.20
C LYS A 52 -12.24 -2.79 -7.78
N VAL A 53 -12.46 -1.79 -6.95
CA VAL A 53 -12.76 -1.97 -5.53
C VAL A 53 -14.02 -1.18 -5.15
N ILE A 54 -14.64 -1.57 -4.05
CA ILE A 54 -15.81 -0.87 -3.51
C ILE A 54 -15.37 -0.07 -2.31
N LEU A 55 -15.63 1.24 -2.34
CA LEU A 55 -15.31 2.16 -1.25
C LEU A 55 -16.57 2.59 -0.53
N ALA A 56 -16.39 2.92 0.75
CA ALA A 56 -17.44 3.49 1.60
C ALA A 56 -17.23 4.99 1.74
N LYS A 57 -17.97 5.63 2.64
CA LYS A 57 -17.76 7.05 2.96
C LYS A 57 -16.41 7.27 3.65
N HIS A 58 -16.07 6.40 4.61
CA HIS A 58 -14.79 6.41 5.32
C HIS A 58 -14.03 5.16 4.98
N ASN A 59 -12.77 5.31 4.61
CA ASN A 59 -11.96 4.19 4.12
C ASN A 59 -10.61 4.15 4.80
N VAL A 60 -10.12 2.94 5.03
CA VAL A 60 -8.78 2.69 5.51
C VAL A 60 -8.15 1.63 4.61
N ILE A 61 -6.99 1.95 4.07
CA ILE A 61 -6.17 1.01 3.32
C ILE A 61 -4.98 0.65 4.20
N LYS A 62 -4.74 -0.66 4.35
CA LYS A 62 -3.58 -1.18 5.04
C LYS A 62 -2.67 -1.84 4.05
N PHE A 63 -1.39 -1.50 4.10
CA PHE A 63 -0.33 -2.16 3.33
C PHE A 63 0.52 -2.93 4.31
N ARG A 64 0.56 -4.23 4.16
CA ARG A 64 1.16 -5.11 5.14
C ARG A 64 2.24 -5.97 4.50
N LEU A 65 3.45 -5.87 5.05
CA LEU A 65 4.55 -6.76 4.73
C LEU A 65 4.68 -7.78 5.86
N PHE A 66 4.72 -9.05 5.52
CA PHE A 66 4.96 -10.12 6.49
C PHE A 66 5.79 -11.21 5.83
N ASN A 67 6.25 -12.17 6.63
CA ASN A 67 7.11 -13.26 6.18
C ASN A 67 8.55 -12.83 5.82
N LYS A 68 9.00 -11.66 6.26
CA LYS A 68 10.41 -11.30 6.17
C LYS A 68 11.13 -11.85 7.40
N ASP A 69 12.27 -12.52 7.20
CA ASP A 69 13.11 -13.04 8.27
C ASP A 69 14.56 -12.65 8.03
N HIS A 70 15.48 -13.15 8.89
CA HIS A 70 16.89 -12.80 8.80
C HIS A 70 17.56 -13.27 7.49
N ASP A 71 17.00 -14.26 6.81
CA ASP A 71 17.51 -14.72 5.51
C ASP A 71 17.24 -13.73 4.38
N ASN A 72 16.35 -12.76 4.61
CA ASN A 72 16.00 -11.72 3.64
C ASN A 72 16.86 -10.46 3.77
N THR A 73 17.93 -10.52 4.57
CA THR A 73 18.87 -9.41 4.73
C THR A 73 20.28 -9.97 4.70
N VAL A 74 21.15 -9.36 3.88
CA VAL A 74 22.57 -9.74 3.81
C VAL A 74 23.39 -8.68 4.49
N VAL A 75 24.21 -9.12 5.46
CA VAL A 75 25.13 -8.25 6.21
C VAL A 75 26.56 -8.66 5.90
N ASN A 76 27.46 -7.68 5.85
CA ASN A 76 28.89 -7.95 5.68
C ASN A 76 29.55 -8.23 7.05
N ASP A 77 30.86 -8.48 7.03
CA ASP A 77 31.62 -8.81 8.24
C ASP A 77 31.64 -7.66 9.26
N ALA A 78 31.41 -6.43 8.83
CA ALA A 78 31.33 -5.25 9.70
C ALA A 78 29.93 -5.02 10.28
N GLY A 79 28.96 -5.90 9.99
CA GLY A 79 27.61 -5.77 10.46
C GLY A 79 26.75 -4.78 9.64
N GLN A 80 27.25 -4.34 8.49
CA GLN A 80 26.51 -3.41 7.64
C GLN A 80 25.59 -4.17 6.69
N ILE A 81 24.39 -3.65 6.47
CA ILE A 81 23.45 -4.22 5.50
C ILE A 81 23.93 -3.87 4.10
N VAL A 82 24.22 -4.89 3.30
CA VAL A 82 24.67 -4.73 1.91
C VAL A 82 23.60 -5.08 0.90
N GLU A 83 22.60 -5.85 1.31
CA GLU A 83 21.44 -6.20 0.47
C GLU A 83 20.26 -6.48 1.37
N ASP A 84 19.07 -6.03 0.98
CA ASP A 84 17.87 -6.20 1.78
C ASP A 84 16.67 -6.53 0.91
N SER A 85 15.67 -7.11 1.55
CA SER A 85 14.36 -7.38 0.96
C SER A 85 13.38 -6.30 1.42
N PHE A 86 12.61 -5.76 0.49
CA PHE A 86 11.73 -4.64 0.80
C PHE A 86 10.62 -4.51 -0.23
N ILE A 87 9.63 -3.72 0.13
CA ILE A 87 8.56 -3.26 -0.77
C ILE A 87 8.47 -1.74 -0.63
N THR A 88 8.46 -1.03 -1.76
CA THR A 88 8.28 0.42 -1.77
C THR A 88 7.04 0.79 -2.58
N LEU A 89 6.14 1.53 -1.96
CA LEU A 89 4.94 2.06 -2.61
C LEU A 89 5.33 3.32 -3.38
N GLN A 90 5.11 3.33 -4.68
CA GLN A 90 5.60 4.42 -5.53
C GLN A 90 4.50 5.35 -6.03
N LYS A 91 3.33 4.80 -6.33
CA LYS A 91 2.23 5.61 -6.86
C LYS A 91 0.91 5.00 -6.45
N LEU A 92 0.01 5.84 -5.94
CA LEU A 92 -1.34 5.45 -5.58
C LEU A 92 -2.32 6.37 -6.29
N VAL A 93 -3.20 5.78 -7.10
CA VAL A 93 -4.27 6.49 -7.80
C VAL A 93 -5.58 5.77 -7.50
N ILE A 94 -6.55 6.50 -6.99
CA ILE A 94 -7.88 5.96 -6.70
C ILE A 94 -8.91 6.84 -7.40
N ASP A 95 -9.78 6.21 -8.18
CA ASP A 95 -10.82 6.92 -8.94
C ASP A 95 -10.22 8.05 -9.80
N GLU A 96 -9.11 7.74 -10.48
CA GLU A 96 -8.35 8.66 -11.34
C GLU A 96 -7.69 9.83 -10.59
N ILE A 97 -7.74 9.84 -9.26
CA ILE A 97 -7.13 10.89 -8.45
C ILE A 97 -5.81 10.38 -7.88
N ASN A 98 -4.73 11.12 -8.16
CA ASN A 98 -3.41 10.76 -7.68
C ASN A 98 -3.23 11.18 -6.22
N LEU A 99 -3.08 10.18 -5.35
CA LEU A 99 -2.95 10.37 -3.91
C LEU A 99 -1.52 10.14 -3.41
N THR A 100 -0.56 10.03 -4.32
CA THR A 100 0.82 9.66 -3.97
C THR A 100 1.45 10.62 -2.97
N GLN A 101 1.32 11.93 -3.18
CA GLN A 101 1.93 12.91 -2.27
C GLN A 101 1.37 12.86 -0.87
N ILE A 102 0.04 12.71 -0.74
CA ILE A 102 -0.56 12.66 0.58
C ILE A 102 -0.28 11.32 1.26
N LEU A 103 -0.16 10.25 0.50
CA LEU A 103 0.30 8.97 1.02
C LEU A 103 1.70 9.09 1.62
N GLU A 104 2.62 9.72 0.92
CA GLU A 104 4.00 9.92 1.39
C GLU A 104 4.07 10.75 2.67
N ARG A 105 3.16 11.72 2.84
CA ARG A 105 3.13 12.58 4.02
C ARG A 105 2.49 11.91 5.24
N SER A 106 1.53 11.02 5.02
CA SER A 106 0.71 10.47 6.10
C SER A 106 1.04 9.04 6.46
N SER A 107 1.83 8.35 5.65
CA SER A 107 2.09 6.92 5.80
C SER A 107 3.53 6.59 5.44
N THR A 108 3.99 5.45 5.95
CA THR A 108 5.28 4.90 5.54
C THR A 108 5.13 4.23 4.18
N THR A 109 5.92 4.65 3.21
CA THR A 109 5.87 4.09 1.85
C THR A 109 6.92 3.02 1.59
N GLY A 110 7.97 2.97 2.41
CA GLY A 110 9.00 1.93 2.33
C GLY A 110 8.82 0.91 3.44
N LEU A 111 8.61 -0.35 3.07
CA LEU A 111 8.44 -1.44 4.03
C LEU A 111 9.69 -2.32 3.99
N TYR A 112 10.57 -2.14 4.97
CA TYR A 112 11.84 -2.85 5.10
C TYR A 112 11.84 -3.91 6.19
N GLN A 113 10.75 -4.04 6.92
CA GLN A 113 10.55 -5.03 7.96
C GLN A 113 9.08 -5.41 8.02
N ASN A 114 8.77 -6.50 8.71
CA ASN A 114 7.38 -6.91 8.90
C ASN A 114 6.62 -5.80 9.61
N ALA A 115 5.69 -5.19 8.91
CA ALA A 115 4.95 -4.06 9.44
C ALA A 115 3.69 -3.84 8.62
N THR A 116 2.79 -3.05 9.18
CA THR A 116 1.59 -2.57 8.50
C THR A 116 1.61 -1.05 8.51
N THR A 117 1.42 -0.45 7.35
CA THR A 117 1.19 1.00 7.24
C THR A 117 -0.25 1.24 6.80
N GLU A 118 -0.84 2.31 7.29
CA GLU A 118 -2.24 2.61 7.03
C GLU A 118 -2.40 3.95 6.34
N PHE A 119 -3.38 4.03 5.47
CA PHE A 119 -3.78 5.25 4.79
C PHE A 119 -5.30 5.38 4.84
N ALA A 120 -5.78 6.44 5.49
CA ALA A 120 -7.21 6.70 5.63
C ALA A 120 -7.63 7.87 4.75
N PHE A 121 -8.79 7.75 4.14
CA PHE A 121 -9.36 8.83 3.34
C PHE A 121 -10.89 8.70 3.30
N ASP A 122 -11.54 9.80 2.96
CA ASP A 122 -12.98 9.85 2.86
C ASP A 122 -13.44 10.08 1.42
N MET A 123 -14.63 9.63 1.11
CA MET A 123 -15.31 9.92 -0.14
C MET A 123 -16.27 11.10 0.04
N PRO A 124 -16.43 11.99 -0.92
CA PRO A 124 -15.69 12.04 -2.20
C PRO A 124 -14.23 12.46 -2.00
N ILE A 125 -13.33 11.78 -2.72
CA ILE A 125 -11.89 11.98 -2.54
C ILE A 125 -11.48 13.43 -2.79
N GLU A 126 -12.04 14.07 -3.82
CA GLU A 126 -11.68 15.45 -4.16
C GLU A 126 -11.92 16.42 -3.01
N GLN A 127 -13.08 16.32 -2.39
CA GLN A 127 -13.45 17.17 -1.25
C GLN A 127 -12.54 16.88 -0.05
N TRP A 128 -12.32 15.62 0.26
CA TRP A 128 -11.43 15.22 1.34
C TRP A 128 -10.02 15.74 1.13
N LEU A 129 -9.51 15.62 -0.10
CA LEU A 129 -8.16 16.05 -0.46
C LEU A 129 -7.99 17.56 -0.30
N LEU A 130 -8.99 18.33 -0.74
CA LEU A 130 -8.97 19.79 -0.58
C LEU A 130 -8.90 20.19 0.90
N GLU A 131 -9.64 19.51 1.75
CA GLU A 131 -9.59 19.76 3.20
C GLU A 131 -8.23 19.46 3.80
N LYS A 132 -7.50 18.48 3.26
CA LYS A 132 -6.16 18.10 3.74
C LYS A 132 -5.06 19.04 3.24
N LEU A 133 -5.26 19.67 2.10
CA LEU A 133 -4.26 20.57 1.51
C LEU A 133 -4.39 22.01 2.03
N PHE A 134 -5.51 22.35 2.58
CA PHE A 134 -5.80 23.66 3.15
C PHE A 134 -6.26 23.52 4.60
#